data_80dafd1282e9a9d81569cea0cf2a48cc
#
_entry.id   80dafd1282e9a9d81569cea0cf2a48cc
#
_cell.length_a   1.000
_cell.length_b   1.000
_cell.length_c   1.000
_cell.angle_alpha   90.00
_cell.angle_beta   90.00
_cell.angle_gamma   90.00
#
_symmetry.space_group_name_H-M   'P 1'
#
loop_
_entity.id
_entity.type
_entity.pdbx_description
1 polymer ?
#
loop_
_entity_poly.entity_id
_entity_poly.type
_entity_poly.pdbx_seq_one_letter_code
_entity_poly.pdbx_strand_id
1 'polypeptide(L)'
;FNERPYLKHTCYLFLTKTTKEHSRTTSSFNALTRGFIIPKEMQDKEAVSRFMECCEQFERIINDSGFITLTRLTGDEITGTESSAGIIEKYFSLSQEDTTCLQDITLGAGEMKIGDNYLCLHTLSDPEDLPTSVATDSRYERLSTDRSDCRLSFAAPIGVLLTCNHIVNQYLFIDDSAEMLRKFEQTARNMHSLSRYSRSNQINREWIEEYLNEAHSQGLTAIRAHCNVFAWSDDRERLKRVKNDVGSQLALMEAKPRHNTVDTPTLFWAAIPGNAGDFPAEESFYTFIEQALCLFIEETTGQDSLSPFGMRMVDRLTGKPIHLDISDLPMKRGIITNRNKF
;
A
#
# COMPACT_ATOMS: atom_id res chain seq x y z
N PHE A 1 6.92 29.03 -4.59
CA PHE A 1 5.69 28.58 -3.92
C PHE A 1 4.56 28.21 -4.88
N ASN A 2 4.40 28.91 -5.97
CA ASN A 2 3.27 28.70 -6.91
C ASN A 2 3.51 27.60 -7.97
N GLU A 3 4.70 27.00 -8.01
CA GLU A 3 5.09 26.09 -9.10
C GLU A 3 5.07 24.61 -8.69
N ARG A 4 4.88 24.31 -7.40
CA ARG A 4 4.87 22.95 -6.90
C ARG A 4 3.48 22.60 -6.38
N PRO A 5 2.69 21.78 -7.11
CA PRO A 5 1.44 21.28 -6.58
C PRO A 5 1.76 20.42 -5.35
N TYR A 6 1.08 20.67 -4.25
CA TYR A 6 1.11 19.72 -3.14
C TYR A 6 -0.11 18.80 -3.22
N LEU A 7 0.06 17.58 -2.75
CA LEU A 7 -0.99 16.58 -2.69
C LEU A 7 -1.41 16.38 -1.25
N LYS A 8 -2.71 16.17 -1.03
CA LYS A 8 -3.24 15.70 0.25
C LYS A 8 -3.09 14.19 0.30
N HIS A 9 -2.39 13.68 1.29
CA HIS A 9 -2.26 12.25 1.51
C HIS A 9 -3.27 11.78 2.55
N THR A 10 -3.89 10.66 2.28
CA THR A 10 -4.80 9.96 3.20
C THR A 10 -4.44 8.49 3.17
N CYS A 11 -4.28 7.89 4.33
CA CYS A 11 -3.99 6.47 4.47
C CYS A 11 -5.23 5.74 4.99
N TYR A 12 -5.57 4.64 4.34
CA TYR A 12 -6.64 3.74 4.75
C TYR A 12 -6.08 2.34 4.97
N LEU A 13 -6.51 1.71 6.05
CA LEU A 13 -6.17 0.33 6.38
C LEU A 13 -7.43 -0.53 6.35
N PHE A 14 -7.41 -1.60 5.56
CA PHE A 14 -8.51 -2.56 5.47
C PHE A 14 -8.06 -3.91 6.01
N LEU A 15 -8.73 -4.37 7.05
CA LEU A 15 -8.55 -5.73 7.57
C LEU A 15 -9.60 -6.62 6.93
N THR A 16 -9.15 -7.60 6.15
CA THR A 16 -10.03 -8.50 5.41
C THR A 16 -9.75 -9.93 5.82
N LYS A 17 -10.80 -10.69 6.13
CA LYS A 17 -10.71 -12.14 6.34
C LYS A 17 -11.30 -12.84 5.14
N THR A 18 -10.48 -13.62 4.43
CA THR A 18 -10.95 -14.50 3.37
C THR A 18 -11.54 -15.78 3.94
N THR A 19 -12.67 -16.23 3.40
CA THR A 19 -13.29 -17.48 3.81
C THR A 19 -12.78 -18.63 2.95
N LYS A 20 -12.68 -19.84 3.53
CA LYS A 20 -12.21 -21.03 2.81
C LYS A 20 -13.13 -21.43 1.63
N GLU A 21 -14.38 -21.04 1.68
CA GLU A 21 -15.36 -21.34 0.59
C GLU A 21 -15.11 -20.49 -0.64
N HIS A 22 -14.55 -19.29 -0.50
CA HIS A 22 -14.25 -18.39 -1.61
C HIS A 22 -13.13 -18.96 -2.51
N SER A 23 -12.20 -19.73 -1.95
CA SER A 23 -11.06 -20.30 -2.68
C SER A 23 -11.40 -21.52 -3.53
N ARG A 24 -12.62 -22.08 -3.44
CA ARG A 24 -13.00 -23.33 -4.11
C ARG A 24 -13.85 -23.17 -5.37
N THR A 25 -14.33 -21.99 -5.69
CA THR A 25 -15.26 -21.79 -6.80
C THR A 25 -14.55 -21.26 -8.05
N THR A 26 -13.85 -22.13 -8.74
CA THR A 26 -13.17 -21.81 -10.02
C THR A 26 -14.04 -22.05 -11.27
N SER A 27 -15.29 -22.47 -11.14
CA SER A 27 -16.14 -22.72 -12.30
C SER A 27 -16.85 -21.45 -12.77
N SER A 28 -16.82 -21.19 -14.09
CA SER A 28 -17.49 -20.06 -14.72
C SER A 28 -19.01 -20.00 -14.44
N PHE A 29 -19.65 -21.15 -14.22
CA PHE A 29 -21.05 -21.22 -13.84
C PHE A 29 -21.32 -20.67 -12.44
N ASN A 30 -20.42 -20.92 -11.51
CA ASN A 30 -20.51 -20.38 -10.15
C ASN A 30 -20.23 -18.88 -10.10
N ALA A 31 -19.48 -18.31 -11.04
CA ALA A 31 -19.26 -16.87 -11.14
C ALA A 31 -20.55 -16.10 -11.43
N LEU A 32 -21.45 -16.66 -12.24
CA LEU A 32 -22.76 -16.06 -12.53
C LEU A 32 -23.74 -16.10 -11.35
N THR A 33 -23.58 -17.06 -10.44
CA THR A 33 -24.44 -17.24 -9.26
C THR A 33 -23.85 -16.67 -7.98
N ARG A 34 -22.59 -16.25 -7.98
CA ARG A 34 -21.85 -15.72 -6.81
C ARG A 34 -22.49 -14.50 -6.15
N GLY A 35 -23.17 -13.66 -6.91
CA GLY A 35 -23.82 -12.46 -6.37
C GLY A 35 -24.90 -12.73 -5.31
N PHE A 36 -25.26 -14.03 -5.09
CA PHE A 36 -26.33 -14.42 -4.17
C PHE A 36 -25.88 -15.41 -3.09
N ILE A 37 -24.60 -15.82 -3.10
CA ILE A 37 -24.09 -16.81 -2.13
C ILE A 37 -23.23 -16.10 -1.10
N ILE A 38 -23.78 -15.92 0.10
CA ILE A 38 -23.01 -15.47 1.26
C ILE A 38 -22.32 -16.71 1.86
N PRO A 39 -20.97 -16.70 2.01
CA PRO A 39 -20.25 -17.79 2.66
C PRO A 39 -20.81 -18.10 4.03
N LYS A 40 -20.88 -19.39 4.39
CA LYS A 40 -21.43 -19.83 5.67
C LYS A 40 -20.70 -19.21 6.87
N GLU A 41 -19.39 -19.02 6.76
CA GLU A 41 -18.59 -18.37 7.80
C GLU A 41 -19.01 -16.91 8.04
N MET A 42 -19.50 -16.20 7.03
CA MET A 42 -20.04 -14.84 7.17
C MET A 42 -21.44 -14.82 7.79
N GLN A 43 -22.16 -15.96 7.76
CA GLN A 43 -23.46 -16.12 8.40
C GLN A 43 -23.31 -16.57 9.86
N ASP A 44 -22.16 -17.10 10.23
CA ASP A 44 -21.83 -17.51 11.59
C ASP A 44 -21.49 -16.27 12.43
N LYS A 45 -22.45 -15.91 13.27
CA LYS A 45 -22.31 -14.74 14.17
C LYS A 45 -21.11 -14.86 15.10
N GLU A 46 -20.77 -16.06 15.53
CA GLU A 46 -19.61 -16.29 16.40
C GLU A 46 -18.28 -16.07 15.66
N ALA A 47 -18.19 -16.53 14.40
CA ALA A 47 -17.02 -16.30 13.55
C ALA A 47 -16.83 -14.80 13.25
N VAL A 48 -17.91 -14.09 12.96
CA VAL A 48 -17.90 -12.63 12.73
C VAL A 48 -17.49 -11.90 14.01
N SER A 49 -18.08 -12.26 15.17
CA SER A 49 -17.74 -11.63 16.46
C SER A 49 -16.25 -11.81 16.78
N ARG A 50 -15.72 -13.02 16.64
CA ARG A 50 -14.28 -13.27 16.84
C ARG A 50 -13.39 -12.44 15.91
N PHE A 51 -13.78 -12.28 14.65
CA PHE A 51 -13.03 -11.43 13.74
C PHE A 51 -13.06 -9.96 14.17
N MET A 52 -14.24 -9.46 14.58
CA MET A 52 -14.37 -8.10 15.09
C MET A 52 -13.55 -7.86 16.36
N GLU A 53 -13.53 -8.83 17.28
CA GLU A 53 -12.68 -8.77 18.48
C GLU A 53 -11.18 -8.68 18.11
N CYS A 54 -10.72 -9.45 17.12
CA CYS A 54 -9.36 -9.35 16.61
C CYS A 54 -9.06 -7.97 16.01
N CYS A 55 -9.99 -7.40 15.25
CA CYS A 55 -9.85 -6.04 14.70
C CYS A 55 -9.76 -4.99 15.82
N GLU A 56 -10.59 -5.11 16.86
CA GLU A 56 -10.57 -4.23 18.02
C GLU A 56 -9.27 -4.31 18.82
N GLN A 57 -8.76 -5.52 18.97
CA GLN A 57 -7.48 -5.73 19.64
C GLN A 57 -6.32 -5.13 18.83
N PHE A 58 -6.32 -5.33 17.51
CA PHE A 58 -5.33 -4.76 16.61
C PHE A 58 -5.35 -3.23 16.67
N GLU A 59 -6.52 -2.61 16.53
CA GLU A 59 -6.71 -1.15 16.63
C GLU A 59 -6.16 -0.61 17.95
N ARG A 60 -6.47 -1.29 19.08
CA ARG A 60 -5.99 -0.89 20.39
C ARG A 60 -4.46 -0.93 20.49
N ILE A 61 -3.84 -2.02 20.02
CA ILE A 61 -2.37 -2.15 20.04
C ILE A 61 -1.71 -1.02 19.26
N ILE A 62 -2.24 -0.69 18.08
CA ILE A 62 -1.68 0.41 17.26
C ILE A 62 -1.87 1.76 17.95
N ASN A 63 -3.08 2.05 18.45
CA ASN A 63 -3.37 3.31 19.13
C ASN A 63 -2.56 3.47 20.42
N ASP A 64 -2.38 2.40 21.18
CA ASP A 64 -1.58 2.40 22.43
C ASP A 64 -0.08 2.62 22.15
N SER A 65 0.40 2.33 20.95
CA SER A 65 1.80 2.61 20.57
C SER A 65 2.13 4.11 20.57
N GLY A 66 1.13 4.97 20.37
CA GLY A 66 1.28 6.43 20.32
C GLY A 66 1.95 6.98 19.06
N PHE A 67 2.34 6.12 18.09
CA PHE A 67 2.95 6.53 16.83
C PHE A 67 1.92 6.79 15.74
N ILE A 68 0.88 5.96 15.67
CA ILE A 68 -0.19 6.02 14.67
C ILE A 68 -1.52 5.99 15.42
N THR A 69 -2.47 6.80 14.97
CA THR A 69 -3.84 6.77 15.47
C THR A 69 -4.75 6.23 14.38
N LEU A 70 -5.42 5.11 14.67
CA LEU A 70 -6.44 4.52 13.81
C LEU A 70 -7.80 5.04 14.24
N THR A 71 -8.59 5.47 13.28
CA THR A 71 -10.00 5.86 13.46
C THR A 71 -10.86 4.99 12.57
N ARG A 72 -11.87 4.35 13.15
CA ARG A 72 -12.82 3.54 12.36
C ARG A 72 -13.64 4.41 11.45
N LEU A 73 -13.78 3.95 10.23
CA LEU A 73 -14.71 4.54 9.27
C LEU A 73 -16.13 4.04 9.55
N THR A 74 -17.06 4.93 9.41
CA THR A 74 -18.50 4.61 9.43
C THR A 74 -18.94 4.04 8.08
N GLY A 75 -20.11 3.40 8.06
CA GLY A 75 -20.70 2.93 6.80
C GLY A 75 -20.86 4.07 5.78
N ASP A 76 -21.29 5.23 6.23
CA ASP A 76 -21.50 6.41 5.39
C ASP A 76 -20.19 6.97 4.81
N GLU A 77 -19.09 6.92 5.55
CA GLU A 77 -17.76 7.28 5.03
C GLU A 77 -17.24 6.30 3.99
N ILE A 78 -17.67 5.04 4.05
CA ILE A 78 -17.29 4.01 3.08
C ILE A 78 -18.14 4.09 1.82
N THR A 79 -19.46 4.08 1.98
CA THR A 79 -20.41 3.98 0.85
C THR A 79 -20.88 5.34 0.31
N GLY A 80 -20.73 6.39 1.08
CA GLY A 80 -21.24 7.72 0.77
C GLY A 80 -22.67 7.96 1.26
N THR A 81 -23.07 9.22 1.20
CA THR A 81 -24.40 9.72 1.49
C THR A 81 -24.90 10.56 0.31
N GLU A 82 -26.16 11.01 0.33
CA GLU A 82 -26.67 11.90 -0.72
C GLU A 82 -25.89 13.22 -0.88
N SER A 83 -25.15 13.63 0.16
CA SER A 83 -24.44 14.91 0.20
C SER A 83 -22.91 14.79 0.22
N SER A 84 -22.37 13.60 0.41
CA SER A 84 -20.93 13.39 0.56
C SER A 84 -20.52 12.06 -0.05
N ALA A 85 -19.51 12.08 -0.93
CA ALA A 85 -18.98 10.88 -1.57
C ALA A 85 -18.21 10.02 -0.57
N GLY A 86 -18.50 8.72 -0.53
CA GLY A 86 -17.77 7.74 0.21
C GLY A 86 -16.45 7.34 -0.46
N ILE A 87 -15.64 6.55 0.24
CA ILE A 87 -14.34 6.07 -0.28
C ILE A 87 -14.55 5.28 -1.57
N ILE A 88 -15.57 4.42 -1.64
CA ILE A 88 -15.87 3.61 -2.82
C ILE A 88 -16.18 4.51 -4.01
N GLU A 89 -17.01 5.54 -3.83
CA GLU A 89 -17.34 6.48 -4.89
C GLU A 89 -16.11 7.29 -5.34
N LYS A 90 -15.25 7.70 -4.39
CA LYS A 90 -13.98 8.36 -4.70
C LYS A 90 -13.03 7.49 -5.53
N TYR A 91 -13.02 6.19 -5.30
CA TYR A 91 -12.30 5.24 -6.16
C TYR A 91 -12.85 5.21 -7.59
N PHE A 92 -14.17 5.20 -7.75
CA PHE A 92 -14.82 5.17 -9.07
C PHE A 92 -14.80 6.51 -9.80
N SER A 93 -14.59 7.61 -9.10
CA SER A 93 -14.47 8.95 -9.70
C SER A 93 -13.02 9.42 -9.84
N LEU A 94 -12.07 8.80 -9.13
CA LEU A 94 -10.68 9.27 -8.96
C LEU A 94 -10.61 10.74 -8.50
N SER A 95 -11.62 11.18 -7.75
CA SER A 95 -11.75 12.54 -7.23
C SER A 95 -11.73 12.52 -5.70
N GLN A 96 -11.17 13.56 -5.12
CA GLN A 96 -11.23 13.82 -3.67
C GLN A 96 -12.37 14.79 -3.31
N GLU A 97 -13.14 15.24 -4.29
CA GLU A 97 -14.28 16.11 -4.07
C GLU A 97 -15.45 15.33 -3.46
N ASP A 98 -16.24 16.00 -2.63
CA ASP A 98 -17.39 15.40 -1.98
C ASP A 98 -18.63 15.31 -2.91
N THR A 99 -18.41 15.30 -4.20
CA THR A 99 -19.47 15.14 -5.20
C THR A 99 -19.72 13.67 -5.48
N THR A 100 -20.96 13.23 -5.31
CA THR A 100 -21.41 11.89 -5.68
C THR A 100 -21.55 11.80 -7.19
N CYS A 101 -20.51 11.34 -7.88
CA CYS A 101 -20.57 11.13 -9.32
C CYS A 101 -19.81 9.87 -9.68
N LEU A 102 -20.53 8.83 -10.06
CA LEU A 102 -19.94 7.66 -10.67
C LEU A 102 -19.54 8.01 -12.11
N GLN A 103 -18.33 7.64 -12.47
CA GLN A 103 -17.77 7.85 -13.79
C GLN A 103 -17.79 6.55 -14.60
N ASP A 104 -17.89 6.67 -15.92
CA ASP A 104 -17.76 5.53 -16.82
C ASP A 104 -16.36 4.94 -16.77
N ILE A 105 -16.27 3.62 -16.67
CA ILE A 105 -15.00 2.90 -16.73
C ILE A 105 -14.87 2.30 -18.14
N THR A 106 -13.85 2.73 -18.85
CA THR A 106 -13.52 2.21 -20.19
C THR A 106 -12.28 1.35 -20.10
N LEU A 107 -12.39 0.10 -20.53
CA LEU A 107 -11.29 -0.86 -20.63
C LEU A 107 -10.89 -1.01 -22.09
N GLY A 108 -9.79 -0.41 -22.48
CA GLY A 108 -9.20 -0.54 -23.82
C GLY A 108 -8.02 -1.51 -23.82
N ALA A 109 -7.51 -1.83 -25.02
CA ALA A 109 -6.31 -2.65 -25.18
C ALA A 109 -5.08 -1.94 -24.58
N GLY A 110 -4.71 -2.32 -23.37
CA GLY A 110 -3.54 -1.74 -22.67
C GLY A 110 -3.78 -0.36 -22.07
N GLU A 111 -5.03 0.08 -21.94
CA GLU A 111 -5.40 1.38 -21.39
C GLU A 111 -6.68 1.26 -20.58
N MET A 112 -6.68 1.83 -19.39
CA MET A 112 -7.86 1.98 -18.54
C MET A 112 -8.17 3.46 -18.37
N LYS A 113 -9.45 3.81 -18.47
CA LYS A 113 -9.92 5.19 -18.28
C LYS A 113 -11.11 5.21 -17.34
N ILE A 114 -11.12 6.15 -16.41
CA ILE A 114 -12.24 6.40 -15.49
C ILE A 114 -12.65 7.87 -15.67
N GLY A 115 -13.84 8.09 -16.19
CA GLY A 115 -14.27 9.42 -16.61
C GLY A 115 -13.30 9.99 -17.63
N ASP A 116 -12.71 11.13 -17.31
CA ASP A 116 -11.69 11.76 -18.16
C ASP A 116 -10.25 11.36 -17.81
N ASN A 117 -10.04 10.60 -16.74
CA ASN A 117 -8.72 10.23 -16.25
C ASN A 117 -8.21 8.95 -16.92
N TYR A 118 -7.06 9.01 -17.54
CA TYR A 118 -6.28 7.87 -18.03
C TYR A 118 -5.41 7.34 -16.91
N LEU A 119 -5.46 6.03 -16.65
CA LEU A 119 -4.70 5.37 -15.58
C LEU A 119 -3.46 4.68 -16.12
N CYS A 120 -2.43 4.63 -15.28
CA CYS A 120 -1.31 3.72 -15.44
C CYS A 120 -1.06 2.97 -14.14
N LEU A 121 -0.52 1.76 -14.27
CA LEU A 121 -0.21 0.87 -13.17
C LEU A 121 1.25 0.44 -13.22
N HIS A 122 1.92 0.55 -12.09
CA HIS A 122 3.22 -0.06 -11.85
C HIS A 122 3.08 -1.07 -10.72
N THR A 123 3.57 -2.29 -10.94
CA THR A 123 3.48 -3.38 -9.97
C THR A 123 4.84 -3.85 -9.52
N LEU A 124 4.91 -4.28 -8.27
CA LEU A 124 5.98 -5.08 -7.71
C LEU A 124 5.34 -6.42 -7.33
N SER A 125 5.45 -7.38 -8.24
CA SER A 125 4.74 -8.67 -8.16
C SER A 125 5.70 -9.85 -8.00
N ASP A 126 6.97 -9.67 -8.37
CA ASP A 126 7.99 -10.69 -8.29
C ASP A 126 9.16 -10.28 -7.38
N PRO A 127 9.85 -11.23 -6.77
CA PRO A 127 11.08 -10.94 -6.02
C PRO A 127 12.14 -10.20 -6.85
N GLU A 128 12.20 -10.42 -8.16
CA GLU A 128 13.13 -9.75 -9.08
C GLU A 128 12.81 -8.27 -9.30
N ASP A 129 11.58 -7.86 -9.02
CA ASP A 129 11.13 -6.46 -9.13
C ASP A 129 11.48 -5.65 -7.88
N LEU A 130 11.74 -6.36 -6.77
CA LEU A 130 11.99 -5.75 -5.47
C LEU A 130 13.42 -5.22 -5.35
N PRO A 131 13.68 -4.24 -4.49
CA PRO A 131 15.01 -3.82 -4.13
C PRO A 131 15.79 -4.98 -3.48
N THR A 132 17.10 -5.01 -3.70
CA THR A 132 18.00 -6.02 -3.12
C THR A 132 18.10 -5.94 -1.60
N SER A 133 17.79 -4.77 -1.03
CA SER A 133 17.72 -4.54 0.42
C SER A 133 16.65 -3.51 0.71
N VAL A 134 16.04 -3.64 1.86
CA VAL A 134 15.06 -2.68 2.39
C VAL A 134 15.51 -2.15 3.73
N ALA A 135 15.09 -0.94 4.06
CA ALA A 135 15.37 -0.31 5.35
C ALA A 135 14.09 0.38 5.86
N THR A 136 14.04 0.68 7.12
CA THR A 136 12.92 1.44 7.69
C THR A 136 12.87 2.87 7.17
N ASP A 137 14.05 3.46 6.97
CA ASP A 137 14.19 4.82 6.48
C ASP A 137 15.37 4.96 5.51
N SER A 138 15.39 6.06 4.78
CA SER A 138 16.48 6.45 3.89
C SER A 138 16.83 7.91 4.07
N ARG A 139 18.10 8.26 3.82
CA ARG A 139 18.56 9.63 3.84
C ARG A 139 18.06 10.39 2.60
N TYR A 140 17.37 11.51 2.81
CA TYR A 140 16.91 12.36 1.73
C TYR A 140 17.91 13.48 1.44
N GLU A 141 18.73 13.31 0.42
CA GLU A 141 19.87 14.15 0.10
C GLU A 141 19.50 15.63 -0.17
N ARG A 142 18.33 15.90 -0.75
CA ARG A 142 17.91 17.27 -1.05
C ARG A 142 17.70 18.15 0.18
N LEU A 143 17.43 17.56 1.33
CA LEU A 143 17.21 18.27 2.59
C LEU A 143 18.27 17.96 3.64
N SER A 144 19.11 16.97 3.41
CA SER A 144 20.25 16.64 4.27
C SER A 144 21.43 17.58 4.05
N THR A 145 22.22 17.74 5.08
CA THR A 145 23.46 18.54 5.07
C THR A 145 24.57 17.75 5.77
N ASP A 146 25.80 18.22 5.72
CA ASP A 146 26.92 17.61 6.45
C ASP A 146 26.72 17.57 7.98
N ARG A 147 25.78 18.37 8.49
CA ARG A 147 25.52 18.53 9.93
C ARG A 147 24.16 18.03 10.38
N SER A 148 23.28 17.67 9.47
CA SER A 148 21.93 17.19 9.80
C SER A 148 21.41 16.25 8.72
N ASP A 149 20.93 15.10 9.13
CA ASP A 149 20.26 14.13 8.27
C ASP A 149 18.77 14.39 8.28
N CYS A 150 18.19 14.57 7.10
CA CYS A 150 16.75 14.43 6.89
C CYS A 150 16.51 13.01 6.43
N ARG A 151 15.84 12.22 7.27
CA ARG A 151 15.48 10.83 6.95
C ARG A 151 14.00 10.76 6.65
N LEU A 152 13.64 9.96 5.69
CA LEU A 152 12.26 9.67 5.28
C LEU A 152 12.07 8.16 5.29
N SER A 153 10.83 7.70 5.34
CA SER A 153 10.52 6.28 5.15
C SER A 153 11.11 5.78 3.83
N PHE A 154 11.47 4.52 3.79
CA PHE A 154 12.04 3.89 2.59
C PHE A 154 11.13 4.07 1.36
N ALA A 155 9.81 4.01 1.57
CA ALA A 155 8.81 4.15 0.53
C ALA A 155 8.38 5.60 0.23
N ALA A 156 8.98 6.62 0.86
CA ALA A 156 8.68 8.02 0.59
C ALA A 156 8.73 8.42 -0.90
N PRO A 157 9.64 7.85 -1.73
CA PRO A 157 9.66 8.15 -3.16
C PRO A 157 8.33 7.90 -3.88
N ILE A 158 7.62 6.84 -3.55
CA ILE A 158 6.32 6.51 -4.16
C ILE A 158 5.12 7.09 -3.42
N GLY A 159 5.36 7.81 -2.33
CA GLY A 159 4.35 8.52 -1.56
C GLY A 159 4.49 10.03 -1.71
N VAL A 160 5.00 10.66 -0.67
CA VAL A 160 5.06 12.13 -0.56
C VAL A 160 5.94 12.83 -1.60
N LEU A 161 6.86 12.12 -2.25
CA LEU A 161 7.74 12.71 -3.26
C LEU A 161 7.16 12.67 -4.67
N LEU A 162 6.12 11.86 -4.93
CA LEU A 162 5.37 11.93 -6.18
C LEU A 162 4.58 13.24 -6.27
N THR A 163 4.53 13.81 -7.48
CA THR A 163 3.84 15.08 -7.75
C THR A 163 2.57 14.94 -8.56
N CYS A 164 2.16 13.71 -8.84
CA CYS A 164 0.94 13.38 -9.56
C CYS A 164 -0.12 12.78 -8.62
N ASN A 165 -1.36 12.77 -9.05
CA ASN A 165 -2.41 12.02 -8.36
C ASN A 165 -2.13 10.53 -8.47
N HIS A 166 -2.13 9.85 -7.33
CA HIS A 166 -1.78 8.44 -7.27
C HIS A 166 -2.44 7.74 -6.08
N ILE A 167 -2.51 6.43 -6.15
CA ILE A 167 -2.87 5.53 -5.07
C ILE A 167 -1.76 4.49 -4.95
N VAL A 168 -1.20 4.34 -3.77
CA VAL A 168 -0.29 3.24 -3.44
C VAL A 168 -1.08 2.18 -2.69
N ASN A 169 -1.14 0.99 -3.23
CA ASN A 169 -1.76 -0.15 -2.56
C ASN A 169 -0.68 -1.11 -2.09
N GLN A 170 -0.72 -1.46 -0.84
CA GLN A 170 0.10 -2.48 -0.23
C GLN A 170 -0.80 -3.58 0.31
N TYR A 171 -0.56 -4.81 -0.12
CA TYR A 171 -1.27 -6.00 0.35
C TYR A 171 -0.33 -6.86 1.17
N LEU A 172 -0.81 -7.29 2.33
CA LEU A 172 -0.14 -8.22 3.22
C LEU A 172 -1.07 -9.41 3.44
N PHE A 173 -0.73 -10.55 2.86
CA PHE A 173 -1.51 -11.78 3.01
C PHE A 173 -0.89 -12.62 4.12
N ILE A 174 -1.54 -12.61 5.29
CA ILE A 174 -1.08 -13.31 6.48
C ILE A 174 -1.68 -14.71 6.44
N ASP A 175 -0.92 -15.64 5.88
CA ASP A 175 -1.24 -17.07 5.84
C ASP A 175 -0.61 -17.78 7.06
N ASP A 176 -0.79 -19.10 7.19
CA ASP A 176 -0.06 -19.88 8.19
C ASP A 176 1.42 -19.99 7.79
N SER A 177 2.25 -19.17 8.45
CA SER A 177 3.70 -19.10 8.19
C SER A 177 4.38 -20.46 8.34
N ALA A 178 4.01 -21.26 9.36
CA ALA A 178 4.60 -22.58 9.58
C ALA A 178 4.21 -23.58 8.46
N GLU A 179 2.99 -23.50 7.96
CA GLU A 179 2.57 -24.32 6.81
C GLU A 179 3.29 -23.88 5.54
N MET A 180 3.46 -22.58 5.34
CA MET A 180 4.15 -22.02 4.19
C MET A 180 5.63 -22.45 4.17
N LEU A 181 6.34 -22.32 5.27
CA LEU A 181 7.73 -22.75 5.38
C LEU A 181 7.88 -24.25 5.15
N ARG A 182 6.99 -25.08 5.67
CA ARG A 182 6.98 -26.53 5.39
C ARG A 182 6.78 -26.85 3.92
N LYS A 183 5.94 -26.10 3.20
CA LYS A 183 5.78 -26.25 1.74
C LYS A 183 7.07 -25.91 1.00
N PHE A 184 7.77 -24.85 1.42
CA PHE A 184 9.06 -24.49 0.85
C PHE A 184 10.13 -25.54 1.11
N GLU A 185 10.22 -26.09 2.33
CA GLU A 185 11.12 -27.21 2.63
C GLU A 185 10.83 -28.41 1.75
N GLN A 186 9.58 -28.77 1.54
CA GLN A 186 9.19 -29.86 0.65
C GLN A 186 9.58 -29.58 -0.80
N THR A 187 9.40 -28.34 -1.24
CA THR A 187 9.78 -27.91 -2.59
C THR A 187 11.30 -27.97 -2.78
N ALA A 188 12.08 -27.49 -1.81
CA ALA A 188 13.54 -27.59 -1.82
C ALA A 188 14.04 -29.04 -1.93
N ARG A 189 13.43 -29.96 -1.16
CA ARG A 189 13.73 -31.41 -1.24
C ARG A 189 13.42 -31.97 -2.62
N ASN A 190 12.27 -31.63 -3.20
CA ASN A 190 11.89 -32.07 -4.54
C ASN A 190 12.85 -31.52 -5.61
N MET A 191 13.23 -30.23 -5.52
CA MET A 191 14.16 -29.60 -6.44
C MET A 191 15.59 -30.15 -6.31
N HIS A 192 15.98 -30.66 -5.14
CA HIS A 192 17.29 -31.30 -4.96
C HIS A 192 17.47 -32.47 -5.93
N SER A 193 16.47 -33.28 -6.17
CA SER A 193 16.50 -34.38 -7.13
C SER A 193 16.52 -33.92 -8.58
N LEU A 194 15.90 -32.76 -8.86
CA LEU A 194 15.74 -32.19 -10.20
C LEU A 194 16.91 -31.23 -10.57
N SER A 195 17.64 -30.73 -9.60
CA SER A 195 18.75 -29.78 -9.82
C SER A 195 19.87 -30.33 -10.73
N ARG A 196 20.02 -31.65 -10.79
CA ARG A 196 20.99 -32.30 -11.69
C ARG A 196 20.63 -32.16 -13.17
N TYR A 197 19.38 -31.87 -13.48
CA TYR A 197 18.89 -31.83 -14.86
C TYR A 197 18.67 -30.42 -15.41
N SER A 198 18.64 -29.40 -14.53
CA SER A 198 18.38 -28.01 -14.93
C SER A 198 19.05 -27.01 -14.00
N ARG A 199 19.81 -26.07 -14.60
CA ARG A 199 20.42 -24.96 -13.86
C ARG A 199 19.36 -24.05 -13.20
N SER A 200 18.20 -23.89 -13.85
CA SER A 200 17.09 -23.13 -13.29
C SER A 200 16.58 -23.75 -11.98
N ASN A 201 16.45 -25.08 -11.92
CA ASN A 201 16.05 -25.78 -10.70
C ASN A 201 17.09 -25.65 -9.58
N GLN A 202 18.37 -25.58 -9.95
CA GLN A 202 19.43 -25.34 -8.97
C GLN A 202 19.32 -23.93 -8.39
N ILE A 203 19.16 -22.90 -9.22
CA ILE A 203 19.00 -21.50 -8.79
C ILE A 203 17.78 -21.35 -7.89
N ASN A 204 16.64 -21.90 -8.31
CA ASN A 204 15.41 -21.84 -7.52
C ASN A 204 15.56 -22.54 -6.16
N ARG A 205 16.28 -23.66 -6.12
CA ARG A 205 16.58 -24.34 -4.86
C ARG A 205 17.43 -23.47 -3.95
N GLU A 206 18.49 -22.86 -4.47
CA GLU A 206 19.39 -21.98 -3.71
C GLU A 206 18.61 -20.81 -3.09
N TRP A 207 17.70 -20.19 -3.82
CA TRP A 207 16.83 -19.12 -3.32
C TRP A 207 15.89 -19.60 -2.21
N ILE A 208 15.27 -20.78 -2.39
CA ILE A 208 14.39 -21.34 -1.35
C ILE A 208 15.18 -21.66 -0.08
N GLU A 209 16.37 -22.24 -0.23
CA GLU A 209 17.25 -22.55 0.92
C GLU A 209 17.70 -21.28 1.64
N GLU A 210 18.02 -20.20 0.91
CA GLU A 210 18.38 -18.89 1.47
C GLU A 210 17.19 -18.30 2.24
N TYR A 211 16.00 -18.27 1.64
CA TYR A 211 14.78 -17.82 2.26
C TYR A 211 14.45 -18.58 3.57
N LEU A 212 14.57 -19.91 3.55
CA LEU A 212 14.35 -20.74 4.73
C LEU A 212 15.39 -20.48 5.82
N ASN A 213 16.66 -20.32 5.44
CA ASN A 213 17.73 -20.00 6.38
C ASN A 213 17.50 -18.64 7.04
N GLU A 214 17.09 -17.65 6.29
CA GLU A 214 16.76 -16.31 6.82
C GLU A 214 15.57 -16.39 7.78
N ALA A 215 14.48 -17.06 7.37
CA ALA A 215 13.30 -17.24 8.21
C ALA A 215 13.64 -17.90 9.56
N HIS A 216 14.42 -18.99 9.54
CA HIS A 216 14.76 -19.73 10.75
C HIS A 216 15.82 -19.05 11.62
N SER A 217 16.83 -18.43 11.01
CA SER A 217 17.91 -17.80 11.77
C SER A 217 17.49 -16.53 12.48
N GLN A 218 16.57 -15.78 11.89
CA GLN A 218 16.11 -14.50 12.41
C GLN A 218 14.71 -14.59 13.05
N GLY A 219 14.02 -15.73 12.91
CA GLY A 219 12.67 -15.92 13.43
C GLY A 219 11.62 -15.05 12.74
N LEU A 220 11.80 -14.78 11.42
CA LEU A 220 10.93 -13.91 10.64
C LEU A 220 9.60 -14.58 10.31
N THR A 221 8.58 -13.76 10.16
CA THR A 221 7.23 -14.22 9.82
C THR A 221 7.02 -14.21 8.31
N ALA A 222 6.96 -15.40 7.70
CA ALA A 222 6.70 -15.56 6.27
C ALA A 222 5.27 -15.14 5.91
N ILE A 223 5.15 -14.32 4.89
CA ILE A 223 3.89 -13.82 4.32
C ILE A 223 3.97 -13.77 2.80
N ARG A 224 2.84 -13.54 2.16
CA ARG A 224 2.79 -13.04 0.79
C ARG A 224 2.47 -11.55 0.79
N ALA A 225 3.05 -10.82 -0.12
CA ALA A 225 2.80 -9.40 -0.27
C ALA A 225 2.66 -8.98 -1.72
N HIS A 226 2.12 -7.80 -1.94
CA HIS A 226 2.09 -7.12 -3.22
C HIS A 226 2.12 -5.62 -2.97
N CYS A 227 2.77 -4.89 -3.87
CA CYS A 227 2.73 -3.44 -3.87
C CYS A 227 2.51 -2.93 -5.28
N ASN A 228 1.59 -1.98 -5.42
CA ASN A 228 1.38 -1.33 -6.71
C ASN A 228 1.10 0.17 -6.54
N VAL A 229 1.34 0.89 -7.62
CA VAL A 229 1.06 2.32 -7.73
C VAL A 229 0.17 2.56 -8.92
N PHE A 230 -1.07 2.98 -8.67
CA PHE A 230 -1.94 3.58 -9.67
C PHE A 230 -1.67 5.07 -9.74
N ALA A 231 -1.47 5.59 -10.92
CA ALA A 231 -1.38 7.02 -11.14
C ALA A 231 -2.20 7.41 -12.38
N TRP A 232 -2.68 8.66 -12.42
CA TRP A 232 -3.56 9.08 -13.50
C TRP A 232 -3.38 10.53 -13.89
N SER A 233 -3.87 10.85 -15.08
CA SER A 233 -3.96 12.20 -15.62
C SER A 233 -5.15 12.28 -16.56
N ASP A 234 -5.75 13.45 -16.65
CA ASP A 234 -6.77 13.82 -17.64
C ASP A 234 -6.19 14.02 -19.05
N ASP A 235 -4.89 14.22 -19.16
CA ASP A 235 -4.18 14.41 -20.41
C ASP A 235 -3.27 13.20 -20.71
N ARG A 236 -3.44 12.59 -21.88
CA ARG A 236 -2.68 11.42 -22.34
C ARG A 236 -1.17 11.72 -22.51
N GLU A 237 -0.80 12.92 -22.88
CA GLU A 237 0.61 13.30 -22.99
C GLU A 237 1.23 13.53 -21.60
N ARG A 238 0.46 14.08 -20.67
CA ARG A 238 0.88 14.15 -19.26
C ARG A 238 1.01 12.78 -18.64
N LEU A 239 0.12 11.83 -18.97
CA LEU A 239 0.21 10.46 -18.45
C LEU A 239 1.57 9.80 -18.77
N LYS A 240 2.16 10.09 -19.94
CA LYS A 240 3.51 9.58 -20.29
C LYS A 240 4.57 10.10 -19.31
N ARG A 241 4.47 11.37 -18.90
CA ARG A 241 5.37 11.95 -17.88
C ARG A 241 5.12 11.33 -16.52
N VAL A 242 3.86 11.18 -16.13
CA VAL A 242 3.46 10.51 -14.88
C VAL A 242 4.03 9.09 -14.80
N LYS A 243 3.93 8.31 -15.89
CA LYS A 243 4.53 6.97 -15.97
C LYS A 243 6.04 7.00 -15.70
N ASN A 244 6.74 7.93 -16.35
CA ASN A 244 8.19 8.07 -16.17
C ASN A 244 8.55 8.53 -14.75
N ASP A 245 7.76 9.44 -14.19
CA ASP A 245 7.99 9.94 -12.82
C ASP A 245 7.81 8.82 -11.80
N VAL A 246 6.72 8.05 -11.88
CA VAL A 246 6.51 6.88 -11.00
C VAL A 246 7.63 5.86 -11.17
N GLY A 247 7.99 5.51 -12.41
CA GLY A 247 9.09 4.59 -12.68
C GLY A 247 10.43 5.08 -12.13
N SER A 248 10.70 6.38 -12.22
CA SER A 248 11.91 7.00 -11.68
C SER A 248 11.93 6.97 -10.15
N GLN A 249 10.80 7.20 -9.49
CA GLN A 249 10.72 7.14 -8.03
C GLN A 249 10.91 5.70 -7.52
N LEU A 250 10.34 4.71 -8.21
CA LEU A 250 10.58 3.30 -7.90
C LEU A 250 12.04 2.90 -8.13
N ALA A 251 12.67 3.41 -9.18
CA ALA A 251 14.08 3.18 -9.43
C ALA A 251 15.00 3.79 -8.33
N LEU A 252 14.59 4.90 -7.71
CA LEU A 252 15.31 5.46 -6.54
C LEU A 252 15.28 4.53 -5.32
N MET A 253 14.28 3.66 -5.25
CA MET A 253 14.19 2.58 -4.24
C MET A 253 14.91 1.31 -4.68
N GLU A 254 15.65 1.35 -5.79
CA GLU A 254 16.28 0.18 -6.42
C GLU A 254 15.28 -0.90 -6.89
N ALA A 255 13.99 -0.55 -6.96
CA ALA A 255 12.95 -1.42 -7.48
C ALA A 255 12.90 -1.39 -9.02
N LYS A 256 12.50 -2.50 -9.62
CA LYS A 256 12.33 -2.67 -11.07
C LYS A 256 10.86 -2.92 -11.40
N PRO A 257 10.01 -1.89 -11.36
CA PRO A 257 8.57 -2.08 -11.50
C PRO A 257 8.21 -2.58 -12.90
N ARG A 258 7.23 -3.47 -12.94
CA ARG A 258 6.60 -3.84 -14.20
C ARG A 258 5.53 -2.82 -14.52
N HIS A 259 5.56 -2.34 -15.74
CA HIS A 259 4.43 -1.60 -16.27
C HIS A 259 3.37 -2.60 -16.72
N ASN A 260 2.37 -2.81 -15.87
CA ASN A 260 1.30 -3.76 -16.15
C ASN A 260 0.15 -3.07 -16.87
N THR A 261 -0.28 -3.63 -17.98
CA THR A 261 -1.42 -3.13 -18.78
C THR A 261 -2.55 -4.15 -18.88
N VAL A 262 -2.26 -5.42 -18.64
CA VAL A 262 -3.23 -6.53 -18.78
C VAL A 262 -4.04 -6.67 -17.50
N ASP A 263 -3.38 -6.69 -16.35
CA ASP A 263 -4.01 -6.96 -15.05
C ASP A 263 -4.50 -5.68 -14.36
N THR A 264 -4.29 -4.51 -14.99
CA THR A 264 -4.76 -3.21 -14.47
C THR A 264 -6.21 -3.24 -14.02
N PRO A 265 -7.19 -3.74 -14.78
CA PRO A 265 -8.57 -3.78 -14.34
C PRO A 265 -8.80 -4.68 -13.13
N THR A 266 -8.14 -5.84 -13.08
CA THR A 266 -8.27 -6.82 -12.01
C THR A 266 -7.68 -6.29 -10.71
N LEU A 267 -6.49 -5.69 -10.79
CA LEU A 267 -5.82 -5.09 -9.64
C LEU A 267 -6.53 -3.82 -9.15
N PHE A 268 -7.10 -3.03 -10.07
CA PHE A 268 -7.94 -1.90 -9.70
C PHE A 268 -9.20 -2.35 -8.95
N TRP A 269 -9.87 -3.41 -9.44
CA TRP A 269 -11.02 -3.98 -8.79
C TRP A 269 -10.70 -4.50 -7.38
N ALA A 270 -9.59 -5.21 -7.23
CA ALA A 270 -9.12 -5.72 -5.94
C ALA A 270 -8.74 -4.62 -4.95
N ALA A 271 -8.37 -3.42 -5.44
CA ALA A 271 -8.02 -2.27 -4.61
C ALA A 271 -9.23 -1.54 -4.02
N ILE A 272 -10.42 -1.77 -4.57
CA ILE A 272 -11.64 -1.17 -4.02
C ILE A 272 -11.93 -1.79 -2.64
N PRO A 273 -12.26 -0.97 -1.63
CA PRO A 273 -12.59 -1.45 -0.29
C PRO A 273 -13.63 -2.57 -0.31
N GLY A 274 -13.30 -3.71 0.30
CA GLY A 274 -14.13 -4.90 0.34
C GLY A 274 -13.82 -5.96 -0.72
N ASN A 275 -13.06 -5.65 -1.77
CA ASN A 275 -12.75 -6.57 -2.87
C ASN A 275 -11.38 -7.25 -2.78
N ALA A 276 -10.64 -7.06 -1.69
CA ALA A 276 -9.31 -7.66 -1.52
C ALA A 276 -9.31 -9.20 -1.62
N GLY A 277 -10.47 -9.85 -1.41
CA GLY A 277 -10.64 -11.30 -1.62
C GLY A 277 -10.55 -11.74 -3.09
N ASP A 278 -10.74 -10.82 -4.03
CA ASP A 278 -10.63 -11.06 -5.47
C ASP A 278 -9.22 -10.79 -6.03
N PHE A 279 -8.25 -10.50 -5.14
CA PHE A 279 -6.87 -10.26 -5.54
C PHE A 279 -6.27 -11.51 -6.20
N PRO A 280 -5.66 -11.39 -7.40
CA PRO A 280 -5.05 -12.52 -8.09
C PRO A 280 -3.80 -13.01 -7.34
N ALA A 281 -3.84 -14.26 -6.87
CA ALA A 281 -2.79 -14.81 -6.01
C ALA A 281 -1.41 -14.86 -6.69
N GLU A 282 -1.39 -15.00 -8.01
CA GLU A 282 -0.19 -15.00 -8.87
C GLU A 282 0.55 -13.66 -8.90
N GLU A 283 -0.13 -12.56 -8.60
CA GLU A 283 0.46 -11.23 -8.51
C GLU A 283 1.12 -10.96 -7.14
N SER A 284 1.14 -11.93 -6.24
CA SER A 284 1.76 -11.80 -4.93
C SER A 284 3.13 -12.50 -4.88
N PHE A 285 4.08 -11.90 -4.18
CA PHE A 285 5.39 -12.48 -3.93
C PHE A 285 5.56 -12.90 -2.46
N TYR A 286 6.43 -13.87 -2.23
CA TYR A 286 6.78 -14.32 -0.89
C TYR A 286 7.85 -13.43 -0.28
N THR A 287 7.64 -13.04 0.97
CA THR A 287 8.54 -12.19 1.74
C THR A 287 8.31 -12.39 3.24
N PHE A 288 8.92 -11.55 4.05
CA PHE A 288 8.68 -11.48 5.49
C PHE A 288 7.93 -10.20 5.84
N ILE A 289 7.13 -10.24 6.92
CA ILE A 289 6.33 -9.09 7.33
C ILE A 289 7.23 -7.88 7.64
N GLU A 290 8.39 -8.12 8.24
CA GLU A 290 9.36 -7.10 8.60
C GLU A 290 9.90 -6.36 7.37
N GLN A 291 10.13 -7.08 6.27
CA GLN A 291 10.59 -6.52 5.00
C GLN A 291 9.44 -5.81 4.27
N ALA A 292 8.25 -6.41 4.24
CA ALA A 292 7.10 -5.82 3.58
C ALA A 292 6.68 -4.50 4.23
N LEU A 293 6.77 -4.39 5.56
CA LEU A 293 6.47 -3.16 6.28
C LEU A 293 7.41 -2.00 5.95
N CYS A 294 8.60 -2.26 5.44
CA CYS A 294 9.50 -1.20 4.94
C CYS A 294 8.92 -0.43 3.73
N LEU A 295 7.95 -1.02 3.03
CA LEU A 295 7.22 -0.36 1.94
C LEU A 295 6.04 0.49 2.45
N PHE A 296 5.83 0.57 3.76
CA PHE A 296 4.83 1.44 4.35
C PHE A 296 5.29 2.90 4.29
N ILE A 297 4.37 3.79 3.92
CA ILE A 297 4.64 5.22 3.81
C ILE A 297 4.19 5.87 5.13
N GLU A 298 5.14 6.35 5.91
CA GLU A 298 4.87 6.94 7.22
C GLU A 298 4.54 8.44 7.13
N GLU A 299 5.12 9.13 6.17
CA GLU A 299 4.92 10.56 6.04
C GLU A 299 3.54 10.89 5.50
N THR A 300 2.87 11.78 6.20
CA THR A 300 1.60 12.35 5.78
C THR A 300 1.69 13.86 5.67
N THR A 301 0.74 14.45 4.99
CA THR A 301 0.59 15.91 5.02
C THR A 301 0.17 16.34 6.43
N GLY A 302 0.92 17.24 7.04
CA GLY A 302 0.60 17.77 8.37
C GLY A 302 -0.82 18.34 8.44
N GLN A 303 -1.43 18.26 9.62
CA GLN A 303 -2.72 18.88 9.89
C GLN A 303 -2.52 20.29 10.44
N ASP A 304 -3.39 21.20 10.05
CA ASP A 304 -3.42 22.53 10.60
C ASP A 304 -4.00 22.53 12.02
N SER A 305 -3.44 23.37 12.90
CA SER A 305 -4.08 23.69 14.18
C SER A 305 -5.43 24.36 13.94
N LEU A 306 -6.44 23.97 14.72
CA LEU A 306 -7.75 24.59 14.68
C LEU A 306 -7.80 25.93 15.45
N SER A 307 -6.73 26.25 16.17
CA SER A 307 -6.59 27.49 16.91
C SER A 307 -6.52 28.70 15.98
N PRO A 308 -7.16 29.81 16.34
CA PRO A 308 -7.01 31.08 15.60
C PRO A 308 -5.64 31.73 15.79
N PHE A 309 -4.86 31.25 16.75
CA PHE A 309 -3.51 31.75 17.07
C PHE A 309 -2.47 30.74 16.58
N GLY A 310 -1.29 31.22 16.24
CA GLY A 310 -0.19 30.36 15.84
C GLY A 310 0.65 30.94 14.72
N MET A 311 1.58 30.14 14.23
CA MET A 311 2.49 30.53 13.15
C MET A 311 2.12 29.83 11.85
N ARG A 312 2.16 30.58 10.75
CA ARG A 312 2.08 29.98 9.42
C ARG A 312 3.46 29.54 8.98
N MET A 313 3.56 28.28 8.69
CA MET A 313 4.79 27.63 8.23
C MET A 313 4.54 26.98 6.87
N VAL A 314 5.56 26.42 6.28
CA VAL A 314 5.46 25.65 5.04
C VAL A 314 6.25 24.37 5.23
N ASP A 315 5.59 23.27 4.95
CA ASP A 315 6.27 21.98 4.90
C ASP A 315 7.31 21.99 3.78
N ARG A 316 8.55 21.68 4.12
CA ARG A 316 9.66 21.70 3.17
C ARG A 316 9.59 20.56 2.14
N LEU A 317 8.95 19.44 2.48
CA LEU A 317 8.81 18.28 1.60
C LEU A 317 7.72 18.52 0.58
N THR A 318 6.53 18.80 1.05
CA THR A 318 5.33 18.87 0.24
C THR A 318 5.04 20.28 -0.31
N GLY A 319 5.64 21.30 0.29
CA GLY A 319 5.32 22.71 -0.01
C GLY A 319 3.97 23.18 0.53
N LYS A 320 3.28 22.33 1.30
CA LYS A 320 1.97 22.65 1.90
C LYS A 320 2.11 23.74 2.95
N PRO A 321 1.30 24.82 2.91
CA PRO A 321 1.21 25.74 4.02
C PRO A 321 0.59 25.02 5.22
N ILE A 322 1.19 25.17 6.40
CA ILE A 322 0.77 24.57 7.65
C ILE A 322 0.58 25.68 8.67
N HIS A 323 -0.54 25.64 9.39
CA HIS A 323 -0.78 26.49 10.53
C HIS A 323 -0.54 25.72 11.83
N LEU A 324 0.41 26.15 12.64
CA LEU A 324 0.80 25.50 13.87
C LEU A 324 0.59 26.43 15.06
N ASP A 325 -0.18 25.96 16.03
CA ASP A 325 -0.24 26.54 17.37
C ASP A 325 0.41 25.55 18.36
N ILE A 326 1.44 26.02 19.05
CA ILE A 326 2.17 25.21 20.03
C ILE A 326 1.25 24.78 21.18
N SER A 327 0.19 25.54 21.46
CA SER A 327 -0.77 25.20 22.51
C SER A 327 -1.62 23.99 22.19
N ASP A 328 -1.81 23.66 20.92
CA ASP A 328 -2.58 22.50 20.45
C ASP A 328 -1.77 21.20 20.44
N LEU A 329 -0.45 21.29 20.61
CA LEU A 329 0.40 20.11 20.61
C LEU A 329 0.20 19.29 21.89
N PRO A 330 0.07 17.97 21.80
CA PRO A 330 -0.11 17.10 22.96
C PRO A 330 1.09 17.11 23.92
N MET A 331 2.26 17.48 23.43
CA MET A 331 3.48 17.71 24.23
C MET A 331 3.84 19.20 24.28
N LYS A 332 3.52 19.85 25.37
CA LYS A 332 3.84 21.27 25.62
C LYS A 332 5.28 21.54 26.06
N ARG A 333 6.18 20.57 25.93
CA ARG A 333 7.58 20.68 26.36
C ARG A 333 8.52 20.51 25.17
N GLY A 334 8.73 21.57 24.43
CA GLY A 334 9.83 21.68 23.49
C GLY A 334 10.95 22.49 24.10
N ILE A 335 12.14 21.92 24.24
CA ILE A 335 13.35 22.70 24.47
C ILE A 335 13.87 23.13 23.09
N ILE A 336 13.59 24.37 22.72
CA ILE A 336 14.23 24.98 21.55
C ILE A 336 15.66 25.34 21.99
N THR A 337 16.59 24.45 21.80
CA THR A 337 18.00 24.78 21.94
C THR A 337 18.46 25.44 20.66
N ASN A 338 18.47 26.78 20.67
CA ASN A 338 19.21 27.53 19.67
C ASN A 338 20.72 27.37 19.96
N ARG A 339 21.36 26.36 19.38
CA ARG A 339 22.82 26.28 19.32
C ARG A 339 23.29 26.90 18.01
N ASN A 340 23.06 28.20 17.86
CA ASN A 340 23.93 29.02 17.06
C ASN A 340 25.13 29.37 17.92
N LYS A 341 26.16 28.57 17.86
CA LYS A 341 27.50 29.06 18.09
C LYS A 341 28.14 29.21 16.71
N PHE A 342 28.41 30.44 16.39
CA PHE A 342 29.31 30.94 15.34
C PHE A 342 30.60 30.16 15.25
#